data_a2d3b8b08bd533c78de011bbeaf52ad9
#
_entry.id   a2d3b8b08bd533c78de011bbeaf52ad9
#
_cell.length_a   1.000
_cell.length_b   1.000
_cell.length_c   1.000
_cell.angle_alpha   90.00
_cell.angle_beta   90.00
_cell.angle_gamma   90.00
#
_symmetry.space_group_name_H-M   'P 1'
#
loop_
_entity.id
_entity.type
_entity.pdbx_description
1 polymer ?
#
loop_
_entity_poly.entity_id
_entity_poly.type
_entity_poly.pdbx_seq_one_letter_code
_entity_poly.pdbx_strand_id
1 'polypeptide(L)'
;TRKESSAASDVYKRQLPGYGMDYWPKDASIIQVDMNSDRIGLTKKVSVGICGDAKLVAQQLLTQLAPTAGDADRQKRKEIIHQTKSAWLQKLSSLDHEDDDKGTVWNEEARKRDADRMSPRQAWRAIQAGMPDDVIISSDIGNNCAIGNAYPTFEKGRKYLAPGLFGPCGYGFPAILGAKIGCPDTPVIGFAGDGAFGISMNEMSSCAREEWPAIAMVIFRNYQWGAEKRNTTLWFDDNFVGTELDPELSYAKVADACGLKGITARTMEETTAAIKQSCEDQKKGITTFIEVILNQELGEPFRRDAMKKPVKVAGIKKEDMKKQPSLI
;
A
#
# COMPACT_ATOMS: atom_id res chain seq x y z
N THR A 1 13.65 -12.35 7.38
CA THR A 1 14.43 -11.46 7.08
C THR A 1 14.31 -10.06 7.53
N ARG A 2 15.39 -9.66 7.55
CA ARG A 2 15.66 -8.57 8.29
C ARG A 2 15.60 -7.35 7.52
N LYS A 3 15.27 -6.52 8.15
CA LYS A 3 15.09 -5.18 7.80
C LYS A 3 16.27 -4.40 7.45
N GLU A 4 17.37 -5.03 7.59
CA GLU A 4 18.64 -4.49 7.19
C GLU A 4 18.72 -4.15 5.76
N SER A 5 18.17 -5.03 4.96
CA SER A 5 18.19 -4.81 3.52
C SER A 5 17.36 -3.62 3.09
N SER A 6 16.51 -3.21 3.95
CA SER A 6 15.65 -2.11 3.63
C SER A 6 16.05 -0.83 4.31
N ALA A 7 17.06 -0.87 5.12
CA ALA A 7 17.53 0.33 5.79
C ALA A 7 18.02 1.39 4.82
N ALA A 8 18.61 0.96 3.74
CA ALA A 8 19.01 1.88 2.69
C ALA A 8 17.85 2.55 1.99
N SER A 9 16.66 2.09 2.22
CA SER A 9 15.60 2.52 1.38
C SER A 9 14.81 3.59 1.97
N ASP A 10 15.14 4.15 3.20
CA ASP A 10 13.96 4.76 3.56
C ASP A 10 13.91 5.90 4.53
N VAL A 11 13.70 6.97 3.89
CA VAL A 11 13.04 8.13 4.44
C VAL A 11 11.71 7.79 5.13
N TYR A 12 11.03 6.74 4.74
CA TYR A 12 9.72 6.36 5.26
C TYR A 12 9.75 5.58 6.57
N LYS A 13 10.83 4.95 6.89
CA LYS A 13 10.93 4.08 8.07
C LYS A 13 10.97 4.76 9.40
N ARG A 14 11.26 6.01 9.44
CA ARG A 14 11.09 6.81 10.65
C ARG A 14 9.66 6.88 11.15
N GLN A 15 8.68 6.51 10.33
CA GLN A 15 7.27 6.48 10.67
C GLN A 15 6.83 5.21 11.38
N LEU A 16 7.54 4.12 11.19
CA LEU A 16 7.13 2.79 11.62
C LEU A 16 6.92 2.61 13.11
N PRO A 17 7.60 3.27 14.00
CA PRO A 17 7.47 3.01 15.43
C PRO A 17 6.44 3.87 16.15
N GLY A 18 5.67 4.66 15.44
CA GLY A 18 4.90 5.75 16.07
C GLY A 18 3.74 5.34 16.95
N TYR A 19 3.25 4.11 16.87
CA TYR A 19 1.99 3.72 17.51
C TYR A 19 2.13 2.60 18.54
N GLY A 20 3.22 2.56 19.26
CA GLY A 20 3.42 1.54 20.31
C GLY A 20 3.63 0.12 19.79
N MET A 21 3.94 -0.02 18.51
CA MET A 21 4.21 -1.30 17.89
C MET A 21 5.65 -1.71 18.06
N ASP A 22 5.88 -2.88 18.59
CA ASP A 22 7.22 -3.41 18.89
C ASP A 22 7.76 -4.22 17.69
N TYR A 23 8.06 -3.51 16.59
CA TYR A 23 8.63 -4.14 15.39
C TYR A 23 10.12 -4.32 15.42
N TRP A 24 10.79 -3.59 16.31
CA TRP A 24 12.22 -3.65 16.41
C TRP A 24 12.62 -4.74 17.39
N PRO A 25 13.60 -5.57 17.04
CA PRO A 25 14.20 -6.43 18.04
C PRO A 25 14.74 -5.58 19.19
N LYS A 26 14.39 -5.95 20.43
CA LYS A 26 14.71 -5.12 21.61
C LYS A 26 16.21 -4.90 21.78
N ASP A 27 17.00 -5.89 21.40
CA ASP A 27 18.45 -5.91 21.55
C ASP A 27 19.21 -5.56 20.26
N ALA A 28 18.53 -5.02 19.26
CA ALA A 28 19.19 -4.67 18.01
C ALA A 28 20.04 -3.41 18.15
N SER A 29 21.30 -3.50 17.76
CA SER A 29 22.14 -2.32 17.51
C SER A 29 21.66 -1.63 16.23
N ILE A 30 21.39 -0.34 16.32
CA ILE A 30 20.84 0.46 15.22
C ILE A 30 21.94 1.37 14.68
N ILE A 31 22.20 1.25 13.38
CA ILE A 31 23.05 2.19 12.64
C ILE A 31 22.10 3.02 11.78
N GLN A 32 22.14 4.33 11.93
CA GLN A 32 21.36 5.26 11.12
C GLN A 32 22.25 6.14 10.28
N VAL A 33 21.95 6.21 9.00
CA VAL A 33 22.61 7.12 8.05
C VAL A 33 21.56 8.13 7.59
N ASP A 34 21.86 9.40 7.73
CA ASP A 34 21.01 10.49 7.23
C ASP A 34 21.90 11.68 6.83
N MET A 35 21.52 12.41 5.80
CA MET A 35 22.21 13.64 5.41
C MET A 35 21.99 14.79 6.39
N ASN A 36 20.92 14.74 7.17
CA ASN A 36 20.60 15.72 8.18
C ASN A 36 20.88 15.13 9.58
N SER A 37 21.89 15.68 10.25
CA SER A 37 22.27 15.27 11.60
C SER A 37 21.13 15.34 12.62
N ASP A 38 20.21 16.30 12.48
CA ASP A 38 19.10 16.50 13.40
C ASP A 38 18.05 15.38 13.35
N ARG A 39 18.11 14.55 12.31
CA ARG A 39 17.22 13.40 12.15
C ARG A 39 17.79 12.12 12.75
N ILE A 40 19.06 12.09 13.04
CA ILE A 40 19.72 10.90 13.62
C ILE A 40 19.26 10.75 15.07
N GLY A 41 18.73 9.57 15.39
CA GLY A 41 18.21 9.26 16.71
C GLY A 41 16.85 9.89 17.06
N LEU A 42 16.19 10.56 16.12
CA LEU A 42 14.94 11.29 16.38
C LEU A 42 13.80 10.37 16.86
N THR A 43 13.70 9.16 16.32
CA THR A 43 12.61 8.23 16.62
C THR A 43 13.03 7.00 17.42
N LYS A 44 14.29 6.66 17.38
CA LYS A 44 14.88 5.53 18.10
C LYS A 44 16.30 5.86 18.53
N LYS A 45 16.68 5.38 19.70
CA LYS A 45 18.08 5.44 20.12
C LYS A 45 18.93 4.65 19.12
N VAL A 46 19.96 5.27 18.61
CA VAL A 46 20.91 4.64 17.67
C VAL A 46 22.22 4.30 18.38
N SER A 47 22.83 3.21 17.95
CA SER A 47 24.17 2.80 18.43
C SER A 47 25.27 3.54 17.68
N VAL A 48 25.05 3.79 16.39
CA VAL A 48 25.97 4.55 15.54
C VAL A 48 25.14 5.49 14.65
N GLY A 49 25.48 6.78 14.65
CA GLY A 49 24.91 7.78 13.75
C GLY A 49 25.94 8.23 12.73
N ILE A 50 25.60 8.15 11.46
CA ILE A 50 26.46 8.59 10.35
C ILE A 50 25.76 9.71 9.60
N CYS A 51 26.33 10.89 9.61
CA CYS A 51 25.85 12.02 8.83
C CYS A 51 26.51 11.98 7.44
N GLY A 52 25.74 11.61 6.41
CA GLY A 52 26.29 11.50 5.06
C GLY A 52 25.31 10.95 4.04
N ASP A 53 25.71 11.03 2.77
CA ASP A 53 24.94 10.45 1.66
C ASP A 53 24.92 8.92 1.75
N ALA A 54 23.75 8.34 1.73
CA ALA A 54 23.55 6.89 1.90
C ALA A 54 24.33 6.05 0.86
N LYS A 55 24.44 6.54 -0.38
CA LYS A 55 25.19 5.83 -1.44
C LYS A 55 26.68 5.84 -1.16
N LEU A 56 27.23 6.98 -0.77
CA LEU A 56 28.66 7.11 -0.45
C LEU A 56 29.03 6.29 0.77
N VAL A 57 28.20 6.34 1.83
CA VAL A 57 28.39 5.51 3.02
C VAL A 57 28.32 4.03 2.68
N ALA A 58 27.35 3.60 1.87
CA ALA A 58 27.24 2.22 1.45
C ALA A 58 28.46 1.77 0.65
N GLN A 59 28.98 2.62 -0.24
CA GLN A 59 30.21 2.34 -0.99
C GLN A 59 31.42 2.16 -0.06
N GLN A 60 31.58 3.03 0.92
CA GLN A 60 32.65 2.90 1.91
C GLN A 60 32.52 1.63 2.75
N LEU A 61 31.31 1.30 3.20
CA LEU A 61 31.05 0.06 3.93
C LEU A 61 31.44 -1.17 3.08
N LEU A 62 31.11 -1.17 1.80
CA LEU A 62 31.46 -2.28 0.90
C LEU A 62 32.97 -2.48 0.77
N THR A 63 33.76 -1.41 0.84
CA THR A 63 35.25 -1.52 0.79
C THR A 63 35.85 -2.05 2.09
N GLN A 64 35.14 -1.89 3.21
CA GLN A 64 35.62 -2.30 4.54
C GLN A 64 35.10 -3.69 4.97
N LEU A 65 34.01 -4.13 4.39
CA LEU A 65 33.39 -5.42 4.73
C LEU A 65 34.00 -6.53 3.88
N ALA A 66 34.73 -7.42 4.53
CA ALA A 66 35.09 -8.68 3.89
C ALA A 66 33.83 -9.57 3.68
N PRO A 67 33.80 -10.42 2.65
CA PRO A 67 32.76 -11.40 2.48
C PRO A 67 32.74 -12.39 3.66
N THR A 68 31.88 -12.15 4.63
CA THR A 68 31.85 -12.93 5.88
C THR A 68 30.83 -14.06 5.89
N ALA A 69 29.86 -14.04 4.99
CA ALA A 69 28.83 -15.08 4.96
C ALA A 69 29.26 -16.24 4.05
N GLY A 70 29.51 -17.40 4.63
CA GLY A 70 29.72 -18.64 3.88
C GLY A 70 28.45 -19.06 3.12
N ASP A 71 28.62 -19.92 2.11
CA ASP A 71 27.49 -20.40 1.29
C ASP A 71 26.41 -21.12 2.09
N ALA A 72 26.79 -21.81 3.15
CA ALA A 72 25.84 -22.47 4.09
C ALA A 72 24.91 -21.46 4.77
N ASP A 73 25.42 -20.32 5.25
CA ASP A 73 24.60 -19.28 5.89
C ASP A 73 23.67 -18.61 4.89
N ARG A 74 24.13 -18.41 3.67
CA ARG A 74 23.30 -17.88 2.59
C ARG A 74 22.18 -18.84 2.23
N GLN A 75 22.47 -20.12 2.14
CA GLN A 75 21.47 -21.13 1.83
C GLN A 75 20.42 -21.25 2.93
N LYS A 76 20.83 -21.30 4.19
CA LYS A 76 19.94 -21.29 5.34
C LYS A 76 19.02 -20.04 5.34
N ARG A 77 19.56 -18.89 5.01
CA ARG A 77 18.75 -17.66 4.91
C ARG A 77 17.73 -17.72 3.77
N LYS A 78 18.10 -18.25 2.60
CA LYS A 78 17.17 -18.46 1.49
C LYS A 78 16.02 -19.38 1.89
N GLU A 79 16.33 -20.43 2.62
CA GLU A 79 15.32 -21.38 3.10
C GLU A 79 14.35 -20.73 4.09
N ILE A 80 14.84 -19.96 5.05
CA ILE A 80 14.00 -19.18 5.99
C ILE A 80 13.09 -18.21 5.22
N ILE A 81 13.61 -17.52 4.21
CA ILE A 81 12.82 -16.60 3.38
C ILE A 81 11.72 -17.39 2.64
N HIS A 82 12.06 -18.51 2.05
CA HIS A 82 11.10 -19.34 1.32
C HIS A 82 10.00 -19.86 2.25
N GLN A 83 10.35 -20.41 3.40
CA GLN A 83 9.40 -20.90 4.40
C GLN A 83 8.48 -19.76 4.90
N THR A 84 9.04 -18.57 5.17
CA THR A 84 8.28 -17.41 5.61
C THR A 84 7.29 -16.93 4.52
N LYS A 85 7.72 -16.91 3.26
CA LYS A 85 6.84 -16.58 2.13
C LYS A 85 5.72 -17.62 1.98
N SER A 86 6.05 -18.89 2.04
CA SER A 86 5.06 -19.97 1.94
C SER A 86 4.03 -19.92 3.06
N ALA A 87 4.46 -19.73 4.30
CA ALA A 87 3.56 -19.57 5.43
C ALA A 87 2.65 -18.34 5.30
N TRP A 88 3.18 -17.23 4.75
CA TRP A 88 2.38 -16.05 4.47
C TRP A 88 1.32 -16.30 3.40
N LEU A 89 1.67 -16.96 2.30
CA LEU A 89 0.72 -17.31 1.25
C LEU A 89 -0.37 -18.27 1.74
N GLN A 90 -0.02 -19.23 2.58
CA GLN A 90 -0.98 -20.11 3.24
C GLN A 90 -1.94 -19.33 4.14
N LYS A 91 -1.41 -18.38 4.93
CA LYS A 91 -2.24 -17.50 5.75
C LYS A 91 -3.17 -16.65 4.90
N LEU A 92 -2.70 -16.05 3.80
CA LEU A 92 -3.56 -15.29 2.89
C LEU A 92 -4.66 -16.17 2.29
N SER A 93 -4.34 -17.43 1.96
CA SER A 93 -5.33 -18.39 1.44
C SER A 93 -6.38 -18.75 2.48
N SER A 94 -6.00 -18.93 3.75
CA SER A 94 -6.99 -19.22 4.81
C SER A 94 -7.95 -18.05 5.02
N LEU A 95 -7.46 -16.82 4.95
CA LEU A 95 -8.29 -15.63 5.11
C LEU A 95 -9.38 -15.47 4.04
N ASP A 96 -9.22 -16.08 2.87
CA ASP A 96 -10.24 -16.05 1.81
C ASP A 96 -11.48 -16.89 2.12
N HIS A 97 -11.32 -17.87 2.98
CA HIS A 97 -12.35 -18.84 3.35
C HIS A 97 -12.92 -18.59 4.76
N GLU A 98 -12.36 -17.66 5.49
CA GLU A 98 -12.88 -17.29 6.79
C GLU A 98 -14.01 -16.28 6.63
N ASP A 99 -15.23 -16.66 7.05
CA ASP A 99 -16.32 -15.73 7.34
C ASP A 99 -16.00 -14.88 8.59
N ASP A 100 -14.72 -14.65 8.84
CA ASP A 100 -14.26 -14.14 10.09
C ASP A 100 -14.15 -12.62 10.09
N ASP A 101 -15.30 -12.03 10.21
CA ASP A 101 -15.44 -10.60 10.50
C ASP A 101 -15.30 -10.26 11.98
N LYS A 102 -14.76 -11.14 12.78
CA LYS A 102 -14.58 -10.87 14.20
C LYS A 102 -13.68 -9.66 14.40
N GLY A 103 -14.33 -8.56 14.79
CA GLY A 103 -13.69 -7.27 15.05
C GLY A 103 -13.62 -6.32 13.86
N THR A 104 -14.39 -6.54 12.81
CA THR A 104 -14.63 -5.53 11.75
C THR A 104 -15.92 -4.75 12.02
N VAL A 105 -16.02 -3.55 11.47
CA VAL A 105 -17.20 -2.67 11.61
C VAL A 105 -18.35 -3.09 10.67
N TRP A 106 -18.34 -4.28 10.19
CA TRP A 106 -19.33 -4.77 9.27
C TRP A 106 -20.50 -5.40 10.03
N ASN A 107 -21.57 -4.65 10.19
CA ASN A 107 -22.75 -5.09 10.91
C ASN A 107 -23.59 -6.11 10.10
N GLU A 108 -24.55 -6.75 10.76
CA GLU A 108 -25.37 -7.80 10.14
C GLU A 108 -26.20 -7.30 8.96
N GLU A 109 -26.66 -6.06 8.99
CA GLU A 109 -27.43 -5.46 7.89
C GLU A 109 -26.55 -5.27 6.66
N ALA A 110 -25.31 -4.77 6.83
CA ALA A 110 -24.35 -4.64 5.76
C ALA A 110 -23.98 -6.01 5.16
N ARG A 111 -23.81 -7.04 5.99
CA ARG A 111 -23.56 -8.41 5.52
C ARG A 111 -24.69 -8.94 4.63
N LYS A 112 -25.94 -8.74 5.05
CA LYS A 112 -27.10 -9.16 4.26
C LYS A 112 -27.19 -8.40 2.94
N ARG A 113 -26.98 -7.07 2.98
CA ARG A 113 -27.00 -6.23 1.78
C ARG A 113 -25.92 -6.58 0.78
N ASP A 114 -24.73 -6.90 1.27
CA ASP A 114 -23.51 -7.08 0.47
C ASP A 114 -23.14 -8.56 0.28
N ALA A 115 -24.05 -9.50 0.56
CA ALA A 115 -23.79 -10.95 0.57
C ALA A 115 -23.29 -11.50 -0.78
N ASP A 116 -23.67 -10.86 -1.88
CA ASP A 116 -23.30 -11.19 -3.24
C ASP A 116 -22.09 -10.42 -3.77
N ARG A 117 -21.52 -9.52 -2.95
CA ARG A 117 -20.37 -8.69 -3.33
C ARG A 117 -19.05 -9.33 -2.94
N MET A 118 -18.04 -9.10 -3.77
CA MET A 118 -16.68 -9.55 -3.47
C MET A 118 -16.13 -8.90 -2.20
N SER A 119 -15.36 -9.68 -1.45
CA SER A 119 -14.49 -9.10 -0.42
C SER A 119 -13.29 -8.37 -1.06
N PRO A 120 -12.66 -7.44 -0.35
CA PRO A 120 -11.44 -6.81 -0.82
C PRO A 120 -10.32 -7.82 -1.14
N ARG A 121 -10.26 -8.94 -0.42
CA ARG A 121 -9.28 -10.01 -0.66
C ARG A 121 -9.53 -10.73 -1.97
N GLN A 122 -10.78 -11.11 -2.26
CA GLN A 122 -11.17 -11.71 -3.53
C GLN A 122 -10.85 -10.79 -4.70
N ALA A 123 -11.14 -9.48 -4.57
CA ALA A 123 -10.81 -8.50 -5.60
C ALA A 123 -9.30 -8.42 -5.85
N TRP A 124 -8.47 -8.38 -4.81
CA TRP A 124 -7.02 -8.35 -4.98
C TRP A 124 -6.44 -9.64 -5.60
N ARG A 125 -7.03 -10.79 -5.31
CA ARG A 125 -6.65 -12.03 -6.00
C ARG A 125 -6.98 -12.00 -7.49
N ALA A 126 -8.17 -11.51 -7.83
CA ALA A 126 -8.58 -11.35 -9.21
C ALA A 126 -7.67 -10.35 -9.95
N ILE A 127 -7.32 -9.23 -9.31
CA ILE A 127 -6.39 -8.24 -9.82
C ILE A 127 -5.02 -8.87 -10.06
N GLN A 128 -4.46 -9.56 -9.07
CA GLN A 128 -3.17 -10.23 -9.20
C GLN A 128 -3.14 -11.26 -10.35
N ALA A 129 -4.22 -12.01 -10.54
CA ALA A 129 -4.35 -12.97 -11.63
C ALA A 129 -4.45 -12.30 -13.02
N GLY A 130 -4.85 -11.05 -13.08
CA GLY A 130 -4.96 -10.27 -14.31
C GLY A 130 -3.74 -9.40 -14.64
N MET A 131 -2.91 -9.08 -13.65
CA MET A 131 -1.77 -8.18 -13.85
C MET A 131 -0.62 -8.86 -14.62
N PRO A 132 0.03 -8.16 -15.55
CA PRO A 132 1.25 -8.64 -16.18
C PRO A 132 2.45 -8.54 -15.21
N ASP A 133 3.48 -9.35 -15.44
CA ASP A 133 4.69 -9.39 -14.60
C ASP A 133 5.45 -8.06 -14.61
N ASP A 134 5.43 -7.34 -15.72
CA ASP A 134 6.08 -6.04 -15.86
C ASP A 134 5.05 -4.91 -15.84
N VAL A 135 4.48 -4.63 -14.67
CA VAL A 135 3.51 -3.57 -14.45
C VAL A 135 4.04 -2.57 -13.42
N ILE A 136 3.76 -1.30 -13.61
CA ILE A 136 3.91 -0.29 -12.56
C ILE A 136 2.55 -0.04 -11.95
N ILE A 137 2.48 -0.08 -10.62
CA ILE A 137 1.25 0.24 -9.91
C ILE A 137 1.41 1.47 -9.02
N SER A 138 0.34 2.23 -8.89
CA SER A 138 0.20 3.22 -7.83
C SER A 138 -0.92 2.82 -6.89
N SER A 139 -0.71 2.99 -5.61
CA SER A 139 -1.73 2.75 -4.59
C SER A 139 -2.07 4.04 -3.88
N ASP A 140 -3.34 4.31 -3.74
CA ASP A 140 -3.83 5.39 -2.89
C ASP A 140 -3.84 4.96 -1.41
N ILE A 141 -4.35 5.80 -0.55
CA ILE A 141 -4.56 5.53 0.88
C ILE A 141 -5.98 4.99 1.11
N GLY A 142 -6.13 4.15 2.10
CA GLY A 142 -7.39 3.55 2.53
C GLY A 142 -7.29 2.04 2.77
N ASN A 143 -8.32 1.44 3.35
CA ASN A 143 -8.30 0.02 3.72
C ASN A 143 -8.10 -0.91 2.53
N ASN A 144 -8.84 -0.71 1.43
CA ASN A 144 -8.76 -1.58 0.27
C ASN A 144 -7.38 -1.54 -0.37
N CYS A 145 -6.76 -0.37 -0.41
CA CYS A 145 -5.38 -0.20 -0.89
C CYS A 145 -4.36 -0.81 0.08
N ALA A 146 -4.58 -0.66 1.39
CA ALA A 146 -3.70 -1.25 2.41
C ALA A 146 -3.72 -2.79 2.38
N ILE A 147 -4.89 -3.39 2.16
CA ILE A 147 -5.03 -4.84 1.93
C ILE A 147 -4.17 -5.26 0.73
N GLY A 148 -4.14 -4.45 -0.31
CA GLY A 148 -3.31 -4.65 -1.50
C GLY A 148 -1.82 -4.78 -1.24
N ASN A 149 -1.30 -4.27 -0.14
CA ASN A 149 0.11 -4.45 0.21
C ASN A 149 0.52 -5.91 0.45
N ALA A 150 -0.44 -6.80 0.61
CA ALA A 150 -0.21 -8.22 0.86
C ALA A 150 -0.18 -9.09 -0.41
N TYR A 151 -0.70 -8.60 -1.53
CA TYR A 151 -0.96 -9.42 -2.72
C TYR A 151 0.04 -9.22 -3.88
N PRO A 152 0.33 -8.00 -4.37
CA PRO A 152 1.21 -7.84 -5.51
C PRO A 152 2.64 -8.33 -5.23
N THR A 153 3.20 -9.05 -6.18
CA THR A 153 4.60 -9.49 -6.17
C THR A 153 5.35 -8.85 -7.33
N PHE A 154 6.58 -8.43 -7.09
CA PHE A 154 7.41 -7.76 -8.08
C PHE A 154 8.78 -8.42 -8.15
N GLU A 155 9.17 -8.85 -9.34
CA GLU A 155 10.50 -9.40 -9.61
C GLU A 155 11.56 -8.28 -9.76
N LYS A 156 11.13 -7.12 -10.22
CA LYS A 156 11.99 -5.93 -10.40
C LYS A 156 11.59 -4.83 -9.42
N GLY A 157 12.56 -4.08 -8.92
CA GLY A 157 12.32 -2.94 -8.05
C GLY A 157 11.67 -1.74 -8.76
N ARG A 158 11.18 -0.78 -7.95
CA ARG A 158 10.58 0.49 -8.39
C ARG A 158 9.31 0.35 -9.23
N LYS A 159 8.50 -0.65 -8.93
CA LYS A 159 7.23 -0.93 -9.60
C LYS A 159 6.00 -0.56 -8.76
N TYR A 160 6.21 -0.18 -7.51
CA TYR A 160 5.14 0.17 -6.58
C TYR A 160 5.29 1.61 -6.09
N LEU A 161 4.30 2.44 -6.38
CA LEU A 161 4.21 3.84 -5.95
C LEU A 161 3.12 3.98 -4.89
N ALA A 162 3.44 4.57 -3.76
CA ALA A 162 2.48 4.82 -2.69
C ALA A 162 2.84 6.11 -1.92
N PRO A 163 1.87 6.83 -1.36
CA PRO A 163 2.08 8.07 -0.63
C PRO A 163 2.59 7.78 0.79
N GLY A 164 3.87 7.40 0.89
CA GLY A 164 4.43 6.78 2.09
C GLY A 164 4.52 7.65 3.34
N LEU A 165 4.82 8.94 3.21
CA LEU A 165 5.14 9.76 4.39
C LEU A 165 3.94 10.52 4.94
N PHE A 166 3.25 11.24 4.10
CA PHE A 166 2.12 12.07 4.49
C PHE A 166 0.79 11.34 4.37
N GLY A 167 0.70 10.39 3.43
CA GLY A 167 -0.48 9.57 3.20
C GLY A 167 -1.69 10.34 2.69
N PRO A 168 -1.56 11.27 1.71
CA PRO A 168 -2.70 11.99 1.20
C PRO A 168 -3.62 11.08 0.40
N CYS A 169 -4.92 11.17 0.63
CA CYS A 169 -5.92 10.63 -0.28
C CYS A 169 -5.90 11.40 -1.61
N GLY A 170 -6.22 10.71 -2.72
CA GLY A 170 -6.18 11.29 -4.06
C GLY A 170 -4.82 11.20 -4.75
N TYR A 171 -3.86 10.46 -4.17
CA TYR A 171 -2.52 10.27 -4.73
C TYR A 171 -2.48 9.29 -5.91
N GLY A 172 -3.23 8.19 -5.81
CA GLY A 172 -3.09 7.03 -6.70
C GLY A 172 -3.28 7.36 -8.18
N PHE A 173 -4.28 8.18 -8.48
CA PHE A 173 -4.62 8.54 -9.85
C PHE A 173 -3.59 9.48 -10.51
N PRO A 174 -3.25 10.65 -9.96
CA PRO A 174 -2.23 11.49 -10.58
C PRO A 174 -0.84 10.83 -10.62
N ALA A 175 -0.52 10.01 -9.63
CA ALA A 175 0.76 9.30 -9.61
C ALA A 175 0.91 8.30 -10.75
N ILE A 176 -0.17 7.60 -11.13
CA ILE A 176 -0.11 6.64 -12.23
C ILE A 176 0.00 7.32 -13.60
N LEU A 177 -0.57 8.51 -13.77
CA LEU A 177 -0.37 9.34 -14.94
C LEU A 177 1.10 9.71 -15.10
N GLY A 178 1.73 10.21 -14.03
CA GLY A 178 3.15 10.52 -14.02
C GLY A 178 4.02 9.31 -14.32
N ALA A 179 3.68 8.14 -13.79
CA ALA A 179 4.39 6.89 -14.07
C ALA A 179 4.32 6.51 -15.55
N LYS A 180 3.15 6.67 -16.18
CA LYS A 180 2.98 6.38 -17.61
C LYS A 180 3.74 7.33 -18.50
N ILE A 181 3.82 8.61 -18.14
CA ILE A 181 4.65 9.59 -18.85
C ILE A 181 6.13 9.21 -18.77
N GLY A 182 6.58 8.81 -17.58
CA GLY A 182 7.98 8.40 -17.37
C GLY A 182 8.35 7.04 -17.96
N CYS A 183 7.37 6.15 -18.17
CA CYS A 183 7.55 4.79 -18.69
C CYS A 183 6.45 4.46 -19.71
N PRO A 184 6.48 5.07 -20.92
CA PRO A 184 5.37 5.02 -21.86
C PRO A 184 5.05 3.61 -22.37
N ASP A 185 6.04 2.75 -22.46
CA ASP A 185 5.90 1.39 -23.00
C ASP A 185 5.49 0.35 -21.94
N THR A 186 5.56 0.73 -20.65
CA THR A 186 5.21 -0.17 -19.55
C THR A 186 3.72 -0.06 -19.21
N PRO A 187 2.99 -1.17 -19.03
CA PRO A 187 1.62 -1.11 -18.52
C PRO A 187 1.60 -0.51 -17.11
N VAL A 188 0.60 0.31 -16.83
CA VAL A 188 0.43 0.98 -15.55
C VAL A 188 -0.97 0.78 -15.01
N ILE A 189 -1.13 0.58 -13.70
CA ILE A 189 -2.44 0.44 -13.06
C ILE A 189 -2.45 1.24 -11.75
N GLY A 190 -3.36 2.20 -11.65
CA GLY A 190 -3.62 2.93 -10.42
C GLY A 190 -4.71 2.24 -9.58
N PHE A 191 -4.60 2.35 -8.26
CA PHE A 191 -5.58 1.80 -7.31
C PHE A 191 -6.00 2.87 -6.32
N ALA A 192 -7.30 3.04 -6.13
CA ALA A 192 -7.87 3.90 -5.10
C ALA A 192 -9.20 3.33 -4.57
N GLY A 193 -9.52 3.59 -3.31
CA GLY A 193 -10.89 3.47 -2.83
C GLY A 193 -11.76 4.58 -3.41
N ASP A 194 -13.07 4.37 -3.42
CA ASP A 194 -14.04 5.31 -3.98
C ASP A 194 -13.98 6.70 -3.33
N GLY A 195 -13.79 6.78 -2.01
CA GLY A 195 -13.59 8.06 -1.33
C GLY A 195 -12.32 8.79 -1.76
N ALA A 196 -11.19 8.10 -1.78
CA ALA A 196 -9.91 8.69 -2.18
C ALA A 196 -9.92 9.10 -3.67
N PHE A 197 -10.49 8.26 -4.54
CA PHE A 197 -10.64 8.57 -5.96
C PHE A 197 -11.50 9.82 -6.20
N GLY A 198 -12.59 9.98 -5.44
CA GLY A 198 -13.47 11.14 -5.54
C GLY A 198 -12.78 12.49 -5.37
N ILE A 199 -11.64 12.53 -4.67
CA ILE A 199 -10.85 13.76 -4.46
C ILE A 199 -10.20 14.24 -5.77
N SER A 200 -9.76 13.30 -6.63
CA SER A 200 -9.07 13.61 -7.89
C SER A 200 -9.88 13.24 -9.13
N MET A 201 -11.15 12.92 -8.99
CA MET A 201 -12.03 12.47 -10.07
C MET A 201 -12.13 13.49 -11.22
N ASN A 202 -12.05 14.76 -10.94
CA ASN A 202 -12.06 15.85 -11.94
C ASN A 202 -10.93 15.70 -12.97
N GLU A 203 -9.82 15.05 -12.64
CA GLU A 203 -8.71 14.79 -13.56
C GLU A 203 -9.06 13.77 -14.67
N MET A 204 -10.21 13.10 -14.58
CA MET A 204 -10.73 12.30 -15.70
C MET A 204 -10.90 13.14 -16.97
N SER A 205 -11.34 14.41 -16.83
CA SER A 205 -11.45 15.32 -17.96
C SER A 205 -10.10 15.63 -18.61
N SER A 206 -9.03 15.64 -17.83
CA SER A 206 -7.66 15.78 -18.35
C SER A 206 -7.23 14.53 -19.10
N CYS A 207 -7.53 13.34 -18.58
CA CYS A 207 -7.21 12.07 -19.23
C CYS A 207 -7.96 11.84 -20.55
N ALA A 208 -9.11 12.49 -20.74
CA ALA A 208 -9.89 12.40 -21.97
C ALA A 208 -9.26 13.18 -23.14
N ARG A 209 -8.21 13.96 -22.88
CA ARG A 209 -7.48 14.69 -23.92
C ARG A 209 -6.49 13.76 -24.59
N GLU A 210 -6.44 13.81 -25.91
CA GLU A 210 -5.61 12.93 -26.75
C GLU A 210 -4.08 13.02 -26.46
N GLU A 211 -3.63 14.10 -25.88
CA GLU A 211 -2.22 14.33 -25.53
C GLU A 211 -1.72 13.53 -24.32
N TRP A 212 -2.62 12.91 -23.57
CA TRP A 212 -2.25 12.13 -22.38
C TRP A 212 -2.07 10.63 -22.70
N PRO A 213 -1.04 9.99 -22.16
CA PRO A 213 -0.85 8.56 -22.38
C PRO A 213 -1.94 7.74 -21.66
N ALA A 214 -2.31 6.63 -22.29
CA ALA A 214 -3.35 5.76 -21.78
C ALA A 214 -2.93 5.02 -20.51
N ILE A 215 -3.83 4.99 -19.53
CA ILE A 215 -3.64 4.33 -18.23
C ILE A 215 -4.80 3.37 -17.92
N ALA A 216 -4.61 2.54 -16.89
CA ALA A 216 -5.71 1.87 -16.19
C ALA A 216 -5.84 2.40 -14.76
N MET A 217 -7.07 2.58 -14.30
CA MET A 217 -7.37 2.99 -12.94
C MET A 217 -8.45 2.08 -12.34
N VAL A 218 -8.15 1.44 -11.23
CA VAL A 218 -9.07 0.59 -10.47
C VAL A 218 -9.62 1.37 -9.31
N ILE A 219 -10.94 1.40 -9.19
CA ILE A 219 -11.67 2.07 -8.12
C ILE A 219 -12.39 0.99 -7.30
N PHE A 220 -11.93 0.79 -6.07
CA PHE A 220 -12.58 -0.11 -5.12
C PHE A 220 -13.85 0.53 -4.60
N ARG A 221 -14.99 0.07 -5.09
CA ARG A 221 -16.29 0.66 -4.82
C ARG A 221 -16.99 -0.09 -3.68
N ASN A 222 -16.74 0.31 -2.45
CA ASN A 222 -17.41 -0.22 -1.25
C ASN A 222 -18.34 0.78 -0.56
N TYR A 223 -18.58 1.93 -1.18
CA TYR A 223 -19.55 2.94 -0.76
C TYR A 223 -19.27 3.56 0.61
N GLN A 224 -18.01 3.62 1.01
CA GLN A 224 -17.65 4.16 2.33
C GLN A 224 -16.21 4.68 2.40
N TRP A 225 -15.99 5.62 3.29
CA TRP A 225 -14.68 5.96 3.83
C TRP A 225 -14.25 4.90 4.84
N GLY A 226 -13.77 3.76 4.36
CA GLY A 226 -13.54 2.59 5.19
C GLY A 226 -12.47 2.78 6.27
N ALA A 227 -11.41 3.52 6.00
CA ALA A 227 -10.38 3.81 6.99
C ALA A 227 -10.92 4.71 8.11
N GLU A 228 -11.72 5.71 7.77
CA GLU A 228 -12.35 6.61 8.73
C GLU A 228 -13.41 5.89 9.56
N LYS A 229 -14.21 5.03 8.94
CA LYS A 229 -15.16 4.18 9.65
C LYS A 229 -14.49 3.30 10.69
N ARG A 230 -13.37 2.68 10.31
CA ARG A 230 -12.56 1.89 11.22
C ARG A 230 -11.96 2.71 12.36
N ASN A 231 -11.47 3.91 12.08
CA ASN A 231 -10.98 4.83 13.10
C ASN A 231 -12.10 5.23 14.07
N THR A 232 -13.30 5.47 13.57
CA THR A 232 -14.47 5.80 14.37
C THR A 232 -14.82 4.69 15.33
N THR A 233 -14.76 3.43 14.90
CA THR A 233 -14.92 2.27 15.79
C THR A 233 -13.91 2.24 16.91
N LEU A 234 -12.66 2.56 16.62
CA LEU A 234 -11.59 2.50 17.63
C LEU A 234 -11.61 3.65 18.64
N TRP A 235 -12.11 4.81 18.23
CA TRP A 235 -11.93 6.05 18.97
C TRP A 235 -13.24 6.70 19.46
N PHE A 236 -14.34 6.45 18.77
CA PHE A 236 -15.59 7.19 18.92
C PHE A 236 -16.82 6.28 19.10
N ASP A 237 -16.62 5.04 19.56
CA ASP A 237 -17.66 4.09 19.93
C ASP A 237 -18.75 3.94 18.84
N ASP A 238 -18.31 3.74 17.58
CA ASP A 238 -19.16 3.55 16.39
C ASP A 238 -20.06 4.74 16.02
N ASN A 239 -19.77 5.92 16.50
CA ASN A 239 -20.50 7.12 16.10
C ASN A 239 -20.08 7.58 14.71
N PHE A 240 -20.63 6.94 13.66
CA PHE A 240 -20.30 7.19 12.27
C PHE A 240 -20.92 8.49 11.75
N VAL A 241 -20.08 9.42 11.31
CA VAL A 241 -20.51 10.69 10.72
C VAL A 241 -19.79 10.89 9.39
N GLY A 242 -20.56 10.99 8.29
CA GLY A 242 -20.01 11.26 6.96
C GLY A 242 -19.13 10.15 6.39
N THR A 243 -19.28 8.91 6.88
CA THR A 243 -18.47 7.77 6.43
C THR A 243 -19.07 7.02 5.24
N GLU A 244 -20.36 7.20 4.97
CA GLU A 244 -21.04 6.56 3.84
C GLU A 244 -20.97 7.45 2.61
N LEU A 245 -20.80 6.83 1.45
CA LEU A 245 -20.80 7.49 0.14
C LEU A 245 -22.08 7.19 -0.63
N ASP A 246 -22.43 8.09 -1.56
CA ASP A 246 -23.62 7.96 -2.38
C ASP A 246 -23.62 6.62 -3.16
N PRO A 247 -24.64 5.78 -2.96
CA PRO A 247 -24.74 4.48 -3.63
C PRO A 247 -25.05 4.58 -5.13
N GLU A 248 -25.64 5.68 -5.58
CA GLU A 248 -26.09 5.85 -6.98
C GLU A 248 -24.97 6.30 -7.93
N LEU A 249 -23.89 6.88 -7.38
CA LEU A 249 -22.74 7.30 -8.18
C LEU A 249 -22.00 6.08 -8.75
N SER A 250 -21.77 6.07 -10.06
CA SER A 250 -20.89 5.11 -10.74
C SER A 250 -19.73 5.84 -11.40
N TYR A 251 -18.53 5.53 -10.99
CA TYR A 251 -17.32 6.10 -11.58
C TYR A 251 -17.05 5.59 -13.00
N ALA A 252 -17.47 4.36 -13.31
CA ALA A 252 -17.41 3.83 -14.66
C ALA A 252 -18.29 4.66 -15.63
N LYS A 253 -19.51 5.00 -15.21
CA LYS A 253 -20.39 5.87 -16.02
C LYS A 253 -19.84 7.29 -16.15
N VAL A 254 -19.18 7.81 -15.13
CA VAL A 254 -18.50 9.13 -15.21
C VAL A 254 -17.36 9.08 -16.21
N ALA A 255 -16.58 7.99 -16.24
CA ALA A 255 -15.53 7.79 -17.23
C ALA A 255 -16.09 7.79 -18.66
N ASP A 256 -17.17 7.05 -18.90
CA ASP A 256 -17.86 7.02 -20.20
C ASP A 256 -18.36 8.41 -20.60
N ALA A 257 -18.95 9.17 -19.66
CA ALA A 257 -19.40 10.53 -19.90
C ALA A 257 -18.25 11.51 -20.24
N CYS A 258 -17.04 11.22 -19.77
CA CYS A 258 -15.83 11.98 -20.15
C CYS A 258 -15.22 11.51 -21.48
N GLY A 259 -15.80 10.52 -22.16
CA GLY A 259 -15.22 9.96 -23.40
C GLY A 259 -14.12 8.92 -23.16
N LEU A 260 -13.97 8.43 -21.93
CA LEU A 260 -13.05 7.38 -21.54
C LEU A 260 -13.77 6.02 -21.52
N LYS A 261 -13.05 4.94 -21.26
CA LYS A 261 -13.67 3.62 -21.15
C LYS A 261 -13.95 3.29 -19.68
N GLY A 262 -15.23 3.14 -19.32
CA GLY A 262 -15.69 2.67 -18.02
C GLY A 262 -16.01 1.18 -18.04
N ILE A 263 -15.59 0.45 -16.99
CA ILE A 263 -15.95 -0.96 -16.78
C ILE A 263 -16.42 -1.11 -15.33
N THR A 264 -17.56 -1.76 -15.11
CA THR A 264 -17.99 -2.19 -13.78
C THR A 264 -17.78 -3.70 -13.66
N ALA A 265 -17.00 -4.14 -12.68
CA ALA A 265 -16.74 -5.55 -12.39
C ALA A 265 -17.33 -5.94 -11.04
N ARG A 266 -18.08 -7.06 -11.01
CA ARG A 266 -18.82 -7.55 -9.84
C ARG A 266 -18.34 -8.90 -9.35
N THR A 267 -17.61 -9.63 -10.20
CA THR A 267 -17.07 -10.96 -9.90
C THR A 267 -15.54 -10.98 -10.06
N MET A 268 -14.92 -12.04 -9.54
CA MET A 268 -13.48 -12.23 -9.71
C MET A 268 -13.09 -12.40 -11.17
N GLU A 269 -13.93 -13.12 -11.94
CA GLU A 269 -13.72 -13.37 -13.36
C GLU A 269 -13.79 -12.07 -14.16
N GLU A 270 -14.83 -11.25 -13.92
CA GLU A 270 -14.97 -9.93 -14.54
C GLU A 270 -13.80 -9.00 -14.19
N THR A 271 -13.38 -9.00 -12.94
CA THR A 271 -12.25 -8.20 -12.49
C THR A 271 -10.95 -8.63 -13.18
N THR A 272 -10.67 -9.93 -13.21
CA THR A 272 -9.47 -10.47 -13.90
C THR A 272 -9.48 -10.12 -15.38
N ALA A 273 -10.63 -10.27 -16.05
CA ALA A 273 -10.79 -9.93 -17.46
C ALA A 273 -10.60 -8.43 -17.71
N ALA A 274 -11.19 -7.58 -16.86
CA ALA A 274 -11.07 -6.12 -16.97
C ALA A 274 -9.61 -5.65 -16.80
N ILE A 275 -8.87 -6.22 -15.86
CA ILE A 275 -7.44 -5.91 -15.68
C ILE A 275 -6.63 -6.29 -16.92
N LYS A 276 -6.80 -7.51 -17.46
CA LYS A 276 -6.11 -7.94 -18.68
C LYS A 276 -6.45 -7.03 -19.86
N GLN A 277 -7.74 -6.77 -20.04
CA GLN A 277 -8.23 -5.91 -21.12
C GLN A 277 -7.67 -4.49 -21.03
N SER A 278 -7.63 -3.90 -19.82
CA SER A 278 -7.11 -2.55 -19.62
C SER A 278 -5.62 -2.41 -19.99
N CYS A 279 -4.83 -3.46 -19.79
CA CYS A 279 -3.43 -3.49 -20.21
C CYS A 279 -3.29 -3.54 -21.75
N GLU A 280 -4.17 -4.27 -22.43
CA GLU A 280 -4.23 -4.29 -23.90
C GLU A 280 -4.80 -2.96 -24.46
N ASP A 281 -5.73 -2.36 -23.79
CA ASP A 281 -6.31 -1.06 -24.15
C ASP A 281 -5.26 0.05 -24.12
N GLN A 282 -4.37 0.05 -23.14
CA GLN A 282 -3.25 1.02 -23.07
C GLN A 282 -2.37 0.98 -24.32
N LYS A 283 -2.13 -0.21 -24.90
CA LYS A 283 -1.35 -0.35 -26.15
C LYS A 283 -2.04 0.30 -27.36
N LYS A 284 -3.36 0.51 -27.25
CA LYS A 284 -4.20 1.12 -28.28
C LYS A 284 -4.48 2.60 -28.00
N GLY A 285 -3.88 3.16 -26.96
CA GLY A 285 -4.14 4.54 -26.52
C GLY A 285 -5.46 4.73 -25.78
N ILE A 286 -6.07 3.66 -25.25
CA ILE A 286 -7.38 3.71 -24.56
C ILE A 286 -7.15 3.71 -23.05
N THR A 287 -7.55 4.78 -22.39
CA THR A 287 -7.59 4.87 -20.92
C THR A 287 -8.84 4.18 -20.38
N THR A 288 -8.65 3.31 -19.40
CA THR A 288 -9.74 2.49 -18.82
C THR A 288 -9.87 2.73 -17.32
N PHE A 289 -11.10 3.01 -16.86
CA PHE A 289 -11.47 3.08 -15.45
C PHE A 289 -12.30 1.84 -15.09
N ILE A 290 -11.84 1.09 -14.09
CA ILE A 290 -12.48 -0.16 -13.66
C ILE A 290 -13.06 0.05 -12.26
N GLU A 291 -14.37 0.07 -12.16
CA GLU A 291 -15.11 0.14 -10.91
C GLU A 291 -15.36 -1.27 -10.39
N VAL A 292 -14.69 -1.67 -9.33
CA VAL A 292 -14.78 -3.01 -8.73
C VAL A 292 -15.72 -2.95 -7.53
N ILE A 293 -16.86 -3.62 -7.63
CA ILE A 293 -17.89 -3.59 -6.59
C ILE A 293 -17.53 -4.52 -5.44
N LEU A 294 -17.42 -3.95 -4.25
CA LEU A 294 -17.02 -4.65 -3.04
C LEU A 294 -18.06 -4.57 -1.94
N ASN A 295 -17.99 -5.51 -1.02
CA ASN A 295 -18.67 -5.40 0.26
C ASN A 295 -17.98 -4.35 1.16
N GLN A 296 -18.62 -3.99 2.26
CA GLN A 296 -18.12 -2.98 3.21
C GLN A 296 -17.18 -3.56 4.29
N GLU A 297 -16.68 -4.75 4.10
CA GLU A 297 -15.74 -5.38 5.01
C GLU A 297 -14.48 -4.53 5.19
N LEU A 298 -14.00 -4.46 6.43
CA LEU A 298 -12.75 -3.79 6.81
C LEU A 298 -11.66 -4.81 7.22
N GLY A 299 -11.71 -5.99 6.62
CA GLY A 299 -11.04 -7.19 7.08
C GLY A 299 -9.52 -7.26 6.90
N GLU A 300 -9.04 -8.46 7.22
CA GLU A 300 -7.65 -8.87 7.09
C GLU A 300 -7.20 -8.90 5.58
N PRO A 301 -5.93 -8.74 5.25
CA PRO A 301 -4.80 -8.74 6.20
C PRO A 301 -4.38 -7.36 6.72
N PHE A 302 -5.28 -6.42 6.82
CA PHE A 302 -4.93 -5.14 7.43
C PHE A 302 -4.60 -5.35 8.91
N ARG A 303 -3.46 -4.83 9.35
CA ARG A 303 -2.95 -5.11 10.69
C ARG A 303 -3.83 -4.51 11.78
N ARG A 304 -4.50 -5.35 12.56
CA ARG A 304 -5.31 -4.92 13.72
C ARG A 304 -4.48 -4.24 14.80
N ASP A 305 -3.25 -4.66 15.00
CA ASP A 305 -2.33 -4.10 16.00
C ASP A 305 -1.87 -2.67 15.64
N ALA A 306 -1.85 -2.33 14.35
CA ALA A 306 -1.57 -0.98 13.89
C ALA A 306 -2.63 0.04 14.29
N MET A 307 -3.83 -0.42 14.60
CA MET A 307 -5.00 0.40 14.90
C MET A 307 -5.41 0.32 16.38
N LYS A 308 -4.55 -0.17 17.25
CA LYS A 308 -4.80 -0.11 18.70
C LYS A 308 -4.85 1.34 19.14
N LYS A 309 -5.74 1.63 20.12
CA LYS A 309 -5.79 2.96 20.76
C LYS A 309 -4.38 3.39 21.13
N PRO A 310 -3.91 4.59 20.75
CA PRO A 310 -2.57 5.00 21.10
C PRO A 310 -2.43 4.96 22.62
N VAL A 311 -1.49 4.16 23.04
CA VAL A 311 -0.86 4.43 24.32
C VAL A 311 -0.24 5.82 24.15
N LYS A 312 -0.48 6.75 25.07
CA LYS A 312 0.26 8.01 25.10
C LYS A 312 1.74 7.66 25.14
N VAL A 313 2.36 7.61 23.98
CA VAL A 313 3.80 7.52 23.88
C VAL A 313 4.26 8.89 24.29
N ALA A 314 4.79 9.00 25.50
CA ALA A 314 5.57 10.17 25.87
C ALA A 314 6.64 10.32 24.78
N GLY A 315 6.59 11.41 24.03
CA GLY A 315 7.59 11.67 23.02
C GLY A 315 8.99 11.54 23.63
N ILE A 316 9.96 11.12 22.86
CA ILE A 316 11.35 11.14 23.30
C ILE A 316 11.65 12.57 23.69
N LYS A 317 11.93 12.80 24.97
CA LYS A 317 12.25 14.15 25.44
C LYS A 317 13.53 14.61 24.74
N LYS A 318 13.56 15.88 24.38
CA LYS A 318 14.73 16.49 23.72
C LYS A 318 16.03 16.26 24.50
N GLU A 319 15.94 16.13 25.83
CA GLU A 319 17.04 15.80 26.74
C GLU A 319 17.57 14.37 26.52
N ASP A 320 16.72 13.43 26.16
CA ASP A 320 17.13 12.06 25.88
C ASP A 320 17.80 11.93 24.50
N MET A 321 17.48 12.84 23.55
CA MET A 321 18.17 12.91 22.25
C MET A 321 19.62 13.35 22.36
N LYS A 322 19.97 14.17 23.38
CA LYS A 322 21.35 14.61 23.61
C LYS A 322 22.28 13.49 24.06
N LYS A 323 21.76 12.32 24.40
CA LYS A 323 22.55 11.14 24.80
C LYS A 323 22.86 10.22 23.60
N GLN A 324 22.65 10.69 22.39
CA GLN A 324 23.02 9.94 21.19
C GLN A 324 24.53 9.89 21.03
N PRO A 325 25.11 8.84 20.45
CA PRO A 325 26.51 8.75 20.15
C PRO A 325 26.97 9.90 19.24
N SER A 326 28.24 10.24 19.28
CA SER A 326 28.80 11.20 18.33
C SER A 326 28.58 10.76 16.91
N LEU A 327 28.31 11.71 16.04
CA LEU A 327 28.20 11.45 14.58
C LEU A 327 29.60 11.14 14.02
N ILE A 328 29.67 10.19 13.14
CA ILE A 328 30.87 9.81 12.39
C ILE A 328 30.78 10.36 10.97
#